data_ac1d48e50df38b9d1f9b162f871d3d08
#
_entry.id   ac1d48e50df38b9d1f9b162f871d3d08
#
_cell.length_a   1.000
_cell.length_b   1.000
_cell.length_c   1.000
_cell.angle_alpha   90.00
_cell.angle_beta   90.00
_cell.angle_gamma   90.00
#
_symmetry.space_group_name_H-M   'P 1'
#
loop_
_entity.id
_entity.type
_entity.pdbx_description
1 polymer ?
#
loop_
_entity_poly.entity_id
_entity_poly.type
_entity_poly.pdbx_seq_one_letter_code
_entity_poly.pdbx_strand_id
1 'polypeptide(L)'
;MRATGRPSDMGATSQGREEARRVTPPATRSGAPGTAGWVHVRIRSVESLPSLARDGDDQVVIRAHIHLGTLLPADVKVDFLAPASPASRAGDAPEACCQLWSVQSYDNGSFVFEAVVPAELVDRATRVGVRVGPRRATEEHPALRPVVRWLQPAPANG
;
A
#
# COMPACT_ATOMS: atom_id res chain seq x y z
N MET A 1 -74.11 -24.13 -26.83
CA MET A 1 -74.26 -22.66 -26.81
C MET A 1 -73.02 -22.11 -26.07
N ARG A 2 -72.13 -21.51 -26.83
CA ARG A 2 -71.66 -20.11 -26.75
C ARG A 2 -71.41 -19.66 -25.34
N ALA A 3 -70.25 -19.08 -24.93
CA ALA A 3 -69.34 -18.14 -25.59
C ALA A 3 -68.01 -18.09 -24.73
N THR A 4 -66.94 -18.05 -25.38
CA THR A 4 -66.03 -16.91 -25.59
C THR A 4 -65.81 -15.97 -24.36
N GLY A 5 -64.62 -15.87 -23.96
CA GLY A 5 -64.10 -14.84 -23.04
C GLY A 5 -62.59 -14.91 -22.88
N ARG A 6 -61.85 -14.46 -23.83
CA ARG A 6 -60.51 -13.84 -23.73
C ARG A 6 -60.73 -12.42 -23.22
N PRO A 7 -59.74 -11.64 -22.86
CA PRO A 7 -58.28 -11.77 -22.64
C PRO A 7 -57.78 -10.99 -21.42
N SER A 8 -56.49 -10.90 -21.30
CA SER A 8 -55.67 -9.75 -20.94
C SER A 8 -54.48 -10.29 -20.13
N ASP A 9 -53.46 -10.57 -20.72
CA ASP A 9 -52.30 -9.79 -21.14
C ASP A 9 -52.15 -8.48 -20.35
N MET A 10 -51.20 -8.52 -19.45
CA MET A 10 -50.40 -7.37 -19.01
C MET A 10 -49.10 -7.88 -18.43
N GLY A 11 -48.15 -8.05 -19.34
CA GLY A 11 -46.75 -8.11 -18.99
C GLY A 11 -46.31 -6.77 -18.45
N ALA A 12 -45.73 -6.81 -17.29
CA ALA A 12 -44.87 -5.74 -16.83
C ALA A 12 -43.48 -6.33 -16.54
N THR A 13 -42.71 -6.42 -17.58
CA THR A 13 -41.28 -6.67 -17.53
C THR A 13 -40.62 -5.44 -16.99
N SER A 14 -40.41 -5.40 -15.69
CA SER A 14 -39.42 -4.49 -15.08
C SER A 14 -38.05 -5.10 -15.29
N GLN A 15 -37.47 -4.83 -16.43
CA GLN A 15 -36.04 -4.94 -16.63
C GLN A 15 -35.36 -3.86 -15.77
N GLY A 16 -35.07 -4.20 -14.53
CA GLY A 16 -34.10 -3.52 -13.74
C GLY A 16 -32.74 -3.64 -14.44
N ARG A 17 -32.38 -2.64 -15.19
CA ARG A 17 -31.04 -2.43 -15.71
C ARG A 17 -30.12 -2.27 -14.53
N GLU A 18 -29.60 -3.36 -14.09
CA GLU A 18 -28.42 -3.40 -13.23
C GLU A 18 -27.24 -3.01 -14.12
N GLU A 19 -27.04 -1.71 -14.16
CA GLU A 19 -25.88 -1.09 -14.79
C GLU A 19 -24.66 -1.47 -13.96
N ALA A 20 -24.12 -2.64 -14.27
CA ALA A 20 -22.85 -3.09 -13.75
C ALA A 20 -21.82 -1.98 -14.04
N ARG A 21 -21.46 -1.22 -13.00
CA ARG A 21 -20.31 -0.34 -13.03
C ARG A 21 -19.12 -1.19 -13.46
N ARG A 22 -18.78 -1.05 -14.72
CA ARG A 22 -17.50 -1.53 -15.23
C ARG A 22 -16.42 -0.83 -14.44
N VAL A 23 -15.90 -1.53 -13.44
CA VAL A 23 -14.60 -1.19 -12.87
C VAL A 23 -13.61 -1.38 -14.01
N THR A 24 -13.25 -0.28 -14.65
CA THR A 24 -12.19 -0.27 -15.64
C THR A 24 -10.92 -0.70 -14.93
N PRO A 25 -10.28 -1.82 -15.28
CA PRO A 25 -9.02 -2.18 -14.68
C PRO A 25 -8.02 -1.06 -14.98
N PRO A 26 -7.19 -0.66 -14.00
CA PRO A 26 -6.20 0.39 -14.21
C PRO A 26 -5.32 -0.02 -15.39
N ALA A 27 -5.16 0.90 -16.34
CA ALA A 27 -4.35 0.72 -17.53
C ALA A 27 -2.96 0.22 -17.13
N THR A 28 -2.64 -1.00 -17.52
CA THR A 28 -1.31 -1.59 -17.31
C THR A 28 -0.35 -0.83 -18.21
N ARG A 29 0.32 0.18 -17.68
CA ARG A 29 1.44 0.80 -18.37
C ARG A 29 2.60 -0.19 -18.35
N SER A 30 2.76 -0.95 -19.42
CA SER A 30 3.96 -1.73 -19.70
C SER A 30 5.09 -0.78 -20.07
N GLY A 31 5.81 -0.28 -19.07
CA GLY A 31 7.01 0.51 -19.25
C GLY A 31 7.75 0.58 -17.92
N ALA A 32 9.06 0.40 -17.91
CA ALA A 32 9.86 0.71 -16.73
C ALA A 32 9.58 2.15 -16.31
N PRO A 33 9.36 2.44 -15.01
CA PRO A 33 9.11 3.80 -14.54
C PRO A 33 10.32 4.66 -14.93
N GLY A 34 10.10 5.62 -15.82
CA GLY A 34 11.15 6.54 -16.22
C GLY A 34 11.66 7.35 -15.04
N THR A 35 12.91 7.77 -15.06
CA THR A 35 13.53 8.62 -14.04
C THR A 35 12.70 9.85 -13.70
N ALA A 36 11.97 10.39 -14.68
CA ALA A 36 11.10 11.57 -14.51
C ALA A 36 9.98 11.37 -13.48
N GLY A 37 9.37 10.17 -13.37
CA GLY A 37 8.35 9.89 -12.38
C GLY A 37 8.91 9.77 -10.96
N TRP A 38 10.16 9.30 -10.85
CA TRP A 38 10.80 9.03 -9.56
C TRP A 38 11.10 10.28 -8.74
N VAL A 39 11.36 11.41 -9.37
CA VAL A 39 11.65 12.69 -8.68
C VAL A 39 10.49 13.18 -7.82
N HIS A 40 9.28 12.69 -8.06
CA HIS A 40 8.07 13.06 -7.31
C HIS A 40 7.78 12.13 -6.14
N VAL A 41 8.49 11.00 -6.02
CA VAL A 41 8.26 10.06 -4.93
C VAL A 41 8.63 10.69 -3.58
N ARG A 42 7.69 10.67 -2.64
CA ARG A 42 7.87 11.22 -1.29
C ARG A 42 7.13 10.38 -0.28
N ILE A 43 7.81 10.01 0.80
CA ILE A 43 7.17 9.41 1.96
C ILE A 43 6.67 10.56 2.86
N ARG A 44 5.37 10.71 2.97
CA ARG A 44 4.70 11.79 3.73
C ARG A 44 4.75 11.54 5.23
N SER A 45 4.30 10.35 5.65
CA SER A 45 4.37 9.91 7.05
C SER A 45 4.62 8.41 7.13
N VAL A 46 5.14 7.99 8.26
CA VAL A 46 5.24 6.60 8.68
C VAL A 46 4.76 6.54 10.12
N GLU A 47 3.82 5.66 10.38
CA GLU A 47 3.15 5.52 11.67
C GLU A 47 3.16 4.05 12.09
N SER A 48 3.22 3.82 13.41
CA SER A 48 3.00 2.53 14.02
C SER A 48 1.67 2.57 14.76
N LEU A 49 0.75 1.69 14.41
CA LEU A 49 -0.57 1.61 14.98
C LEU A 49 -0.77 0.26 15.66
N PRO A 50 -1.49 0.19 16.79
CA PRO A 50 -1.82 -1.09 17.40
C PRO A 50 -2.62 -1.95 16.41
N SER A 51 -2.27 -3.23 16.30
CA SER A 51 -3.04 -4.18 15.52
C SER A 51 -4.33 -4.54 16.28
N LEU A 52 -5.45 -4.55 15.56
CA LEU A 52 -6.73 -5.00 16.10
C LEU A 52 -6.90 -6.53 16.00
N ALA A 53 -5.87 -7.27 15.60
CA ALA A 53 -5.91 -8.72 15.53
C ALA A 53 -6.14 -9.31 16.92
N ARG A 54 -7.12 -10.23 17.02
CA ARG A 54 -7.56 -10.84 18.30
C ARG A 54 -6.66 -11.97 18.79
N ASP A 55 -5.62 -12.31 18.08
CA ASP A 55 -4.82 -13.51 18.32
C ASP A 55 -3.60 -13.24 19.20
N GLY A 56 -3.76 -12.55 20.33
CA GLY A 56 -2.81 -12.62 21.45
C GLY A 56 -1.34 -12.27 21.17
N ASP A 57 -0.94 -12.14 19.92
CA ASP A 57 0.39 -11.73 19.54
C ASP A 57 0.47 -10.21 19.51
N ASP A 58 1.43 -9.64 20.23
CA ASP A 58 1.72 -8.21 20.20
C ASP A 58 2.21 -7.82 18.79
N GLN A 59 1.25 -7.41 17.98
CA GLN A 59 1.48 -6.98 16.61
C GLN A 59 1.14 -5.51 16.43
N VAL A 60 1.86 -4.84 15.54
CA VAL A 60 1.59 -3.48 15.13
C VAL A 60 1.45 -3.39 13.62
N VAL A 61 0.64 -2.45 13.17
CA VAL A 61 0.51 -2.12 11.75
C VAL A 61 1.45 -0.95 11.46
N ILE A 62 2.39 -1.17 10.58
CA ILE A 62 3.20 -0.09 10.01
C ILE A 62 2.43 0.47 8.83
N ARG A 63 2.08 1.74 8.92
CA ARG A 63 1.37 2.47 7.88
C ARG A 63 2.24 3.57 7.32
N ALA A 64 2.39 3.62 6.00
CA ALA A 64 3.14 4.65 5.31
C ALA A 64 2.25 5.37 4.29
N HIS A 65 2.19 6.69 4.38
CA HIS A 65 1.57 7.53 3.37
C HIS A 65 2.64 7.97 2.37
N ILE A 66 2.49 7.56 1.11
CA ILE A 66 3.50 7.76 0.07
C ILE A 66 2.86 8.45 -1.12
N HIS A 67 3.46 9.53 -1.55
CA HIS A 67 3.13 10.19 -2.81
C HIS A 67 4.02 9.62 -3.91
N LEU A 68 3.42 9.01 -4.92
CA LEU A 68 4.11 8.39 -6.05
C LEU A 68 4.06 9.25 -7.31
N GLY A 69 3.26 10.33 -7.32
CA GLY A 69 3.05 11.17 -8.48
C GLY A 69 2.35 10.39 -9.61
N THR A 70 3.06 10.16 -10.70
CA THR A 70 2.55 9.41 -11.86
C THR A 70 2.85 7.91 -11.82
N LEU A 71 3.62 7.45 -10.84
CA LEU A 71 3.93 6.03 -10.65
C LEU A 71 2.76 5.31 -9.99
N LEU A 72 2.66 4.01 -10.27
CA LEU A 72 1.67 3.13 -9.66
C LEU A 72 2.31 2.30 -8.55
N PRO A 73 1.53 1.76 -7.60
CA PRO A 73 2.05 0.84 -6.58
C PRO A 73 2.77 -0.38 -7.17
N ALA A 74 2.41 -0.79 -8.40
CA ALA A 74 3.05 -1.88 -9.11
C ALA A 74 4.48 -1.56 -9.58
N ASP A 75 4.82 -0.28 -9.72
CA ASP A 75 6.13 0.19 -10.19
C ASP A 75 7.16 0.27 -9.05
N VAL A 76 6.69 0.25 -7.81
CA VAL A 76 7.53 0.45 -6.63
C VAL A 76 7.52 -0.78 -5.72
N LYS A 77 8.57 -0.91 -4.94
CA LYS A 77 8.66 -1.82 -3.80
C LYS A 77 8.80 -0.98 -2.54
N VAL A 78 7.95 -1.24 -1.56
CA VAL A 78 7.96 -0.55 -0.28
C VAL A 78 8.34 -1.55 0.80
N ASP A 79 9.48 -1.34 1.45
CA ASP A 79 10.03 -2.24 2.46
C ASP A 79 10.03 -1.58 3.84
N PHE A 80 9.67 -2.35 4.86
CA PHE A 80 9.94 -2.00 6.26
C PHE A 80 11.37 -2.37 6.59
N LEU A 81 12.09 -1.43 7.17
CA LEU A 81 13.48 -1.56 7.57
C LEU A 81 13.58 -1.65 9.09
N ALA A 82 14.25 -2.67 9.57
CA ALA A 82 14.60 -2.82 10.96
C ALA A 82 16.03 -3.39 11.07
N PRO A 83 16.68 -3.33 12.26
CA PRO A 83 17.94 -4.00 12.48
C PRO A 83 17.80 -5.51 12.23
N ALA A 84 18.79 -6.11 11.59
CA ALA A 84 18.80 -7.54 11.26
C ALA A 84 18.76 -8.45 12.49
N SER A 85 19.22 -7.95 13.63
CA SER A 85 19.29 -8.67 14.90
C SER A 85 19.20 -7.70 16.07
N PRO A 86 18.61 -8.10 17.21
CA PRO A 86 18.68 -7.32 18.44
C PRO A 86 20.11 -7.09 18.93
N ALA A 87 21.07 -7.89 18.46
CA ALA A 87 22.49 -7.71 18.71
C ALA A 87 23.21 -6.78 17.71
N SER A 88 22.48 -6.29 16.69
CA SER A 88 23.05 -5.36 15.70
C SER A 88 23.52 -4.08 16.40
N ARG A 89 24.74 -3.66 16.06
CA ARG A 89 25.32 -2.43 16.62
C ARG A 89 24.64 -1.20 16.00
N ALA A 90 24.70 -0.10 16.72
CA ALA A 90 24.10 1.17 16.30
C ALA A 90 24.58 1.70 14.92
N GLY A 91 25.59 1.10 14.33
CA GLY A 91 26.14 1.45 13.01
C GLY A 91 25.76 0.48 11.89
N ASP A 92 25.15 -0.65 12.21
CA ASP A 92 24.78 -1.63 11.20
C ASP A 92 23.65 -1.10 10.32
N ALA A 93 23.76 -1.35 9.01
CA ALA A 93 22.72 -0.94 8.07
C ALA A 93 21.43 -1.73 8.34
N PRO A 94 20.27 -1.06 8.46
CA PRO A 94 19.01 -1.75 8.64
C PRO A 94 18.63 -2.53 7.38
N GLU A 95 18.11 -3.74 7.59
CA GLU A 95 17.68 -4.63 6.51
C GLU A 95 16.18 -4.54 6.26
N ALA A 96 15.78 -4.96 5.07
CA ALA A 96 14.37 -5.08 4.73
C ALA A 96 13.80 -6.33 5.41
N CYS A 97 12.91 -6.14 6.38
CA CYS A 97 12.28 -7.23 7.13
C CYS A 97 11.03 -7.76 6.45
N CYS A 98 10.21 -6.87 5.91
CA CYS A 98 8.99 -7.23 5.20
C CYS A 98 8.59 -6.15 4.19
N GLN A 99 7.73 -6.53 3.25
CA GLN A 99 7.17 -5.62 2.26
C GLN A 99 5.85 -5.06 2.76
N LEU A 100 5.63 -3.75 2.54
CA LEU A 100 4.34 -3.11 2.70
C LEU A 100 3.53 -3.23 1.41
N TRP A 101 2.22 -3.40 1.55
CA TRP A 101 1.29 -3.51 0.44
C TRP A 101 0.36 -2.31 0.38
N SER A 102 0.05 -1.87 -0.83
CA SER A 102 -0.91 -0.78 -1.04
C SER A 102 -2.31 -1.23 -0.63
N VAL A 103 -2.90 -0.51 0.32
CA VAL A 103 -4.25 -0.78 0.86
C VAL A 103 -5.25 0.30 0.48
N GLN A 104 -4.79 1.49 0.13
CA GLN A 104 -5.64 2.62 -0.23
C GLN A 104 -4.96 3.52 -1.26
N SER A 105 -5.74 4.10 -2.16
CA SER A 105 -5.31 5.08 -3.15
C SER A 105 -6.10 6.37 -3.05
N TYR A 106 -5.47 7.48 -3.41
CA TYR A 106 -6.08 8.80 -3.52
C TYR A 106 -5.87 9.36 -4.92
N ASP A 107 -6.78 10.18 -5.39
CA ASP A 107 -6.78 10.75 -6.76
C ASP A 107 -5.57 11.64 -7.06
N ASN A 108 -4.89 12.11 -6.01
CA ASN A 108 -3.72 12.99 -6.12
C ASN A 108 -2.38 12.24 -6.30
N GLY A 109 -2.40 10.94 -6.63
CA GLY A 109 -1.21 10.11 -6.76
C GLY A 109 -0.56 9.73 -5.44
N SER A 110 -1.29 9.83 -4.33
CA SER A 110 -0.87 9.35 -3.02
C SER A 110 -1.50 8.00 -2.71
N PHE A 111 -0.78 7.19 -1.93
CA PHE A 111 -1.17 5.83 -1.56
C PHE A 111 -0.84 5.57 -0.10
N VAL A 112 -1.63 4.69 0.52
CA VAL A 112 -1.33 4.13 1.84
C VAL A 112 -0.81 2.72 1.65
N PHE A 113 0.34 2.44 2.25
CA PHE A 113 0.95 1.12 2.30
C PHE A 113 0.98 0.63 3.74
N GLU A 114 0.68 -0.65 3.94
CA GLU A 114 0.66 -1.26 5.26
C GLU A 114 1.37 -2.61 5.29
N ALA A 115 1.91 -2.92 6.46
CA ALA A 115 2.35 -4.26 6.83
C ALA A 115 2.08 -4.49 8.32
N VAL A 116 1.81 -5.73 8.68
CA VAL A 116 1.72 -6.18 10.07
C VAL A 116 3.07 -6.75 10.47
N VAL A 117 3.61 -6.26 11.57
CA VAL A 117 4.92 -6.71 12.10
C VAL A 117 4.82 -6.99 13.60
N PRO A 118 5.66 -7.87 14.15
CA PRO A 118 5.76 -8.05 15.59
C PRO A 118 6.11 -6.72 16.29
N ALA A 119 5.41 -6.37 17.37
CA ALA A 119 5.64 -5.13 18.12
C ALA A 119 7.08 -5.03 18.61
N GLU A 120 7.68 -6.16 18.98
CA GLU A 120 9.07 -6.23 19.44
C GLU A 120 10.08 -5.68 18.41
N LEU A 121 9.80 -5.75 17.12
CA LEU A 121 10.65 -5.17 16.08
C LEU A 121 10.65 -3.64 16.10
N VAL A 122 9.55 -3.04 16.57
CA VAL A 122 9.41 -1.59 16.68
C VAL A 122 9.91 -1.09 18.03
N ASP A 123 9.54 -1.79 19.12
CA ASP A 123 9.84 -1.35 20.48
C ASP A 123 11.33 -1.49 20.85
N ARG A 124 11.98 -2.54 20.36
CA ARG A 124 13.39 -2.82 20.65
C ARG A 124 14.37 -2.16 19.68
N ALA A 125 13.88 -1.71 18.53
CA ALA A 125 14.75 -1.18 17.52
C ALA A 125 15.01 0.32 17.76
N THR A 126 16.28 0.69 17.84
CA THR A 126 16.70 2.09 17.91
C THR A 126 16.41 2.86 16.63
N ARG A 127 16.20 2.15 15.52
CA ARG A 127 15.99 2.76 14.22
C ARG A 127 15.18 1.83 13.30
N VAL A 128 13.94 2.18 13.06
CA VAL A 128 13.08 1.53 12.09
C VAL A 128 12.57 2.54 11.07
N GLY A 129 12.22 2.10 9.88
CA GLY A 129 11.78 3.01 8.84
C GLY A 129 11.14 2.32 7.65
N VAL A 130 10.83 3.11 6.64
CA VAL A 130 10.26 2.64 5.39
C VAL A 130 11.14 3.10 4.23
N ARG A 131 11.40 2.19 3.31
CA ARG A 131 12.13 2.44 2.07
C ARG A 131 11.22 2.20 0.87
N VAL A 132 11.22 3.16 -0.05
CA VAL A 132 10.59 3.03 -1.36
C VAL A 132 11.68 2.89 -2.41
N GLY A 133 11.66 1.82 -3.14
CA GLY A 133 12.58 1.55 -4.25
C GLY A 133 11.82 1.15 -5.52
N PRO A 134 12.47 1.13 -6.69
CA PRO A 134 11.89 0.59 -7.90
C PRO A 134 11.66 -0.92 -7.71
N ARG A 135 10.52 -1.43 -8.18
CA ARG A 135 10.22 -2.88 -8.07
C ARG A 135 11.18 -3.71 -8.91
N ARG A 136 11.58 -3.20 -10.05
CA ARG A 136 12.61 -3.79 -10.91
C ARG A 136 13.82 -2.88 -10.82
N ALA A 137 14.87 -3.34 -10.17
CA ALA A 137 16.20 -2.77 -10.35
C ALA A 137 16.64 -3.12 -11.78
N THR A 138 16.35 -2.27 -12.72
CA THR A 138 16.92 -2.40 -14.08
C THR A 138 18.35 -1.92 -14.01
N GLU A 139 19.27 -2.70 -14.52
CA GLU A 139 20.68 -2.30 -14.69
C GLU A 139 20.80 -0.99 -15.50
N GLU A 140 19.75 -0.63 -16.22
CA GLU A 140 19.66 0.58 -17.04
C GLU A 140 19.52 1.89 -16.25
N HIS A 141 19.16 1.84 -14.97
CA HIS A 141 18.97 3.05 -14.16
C HIS A 141 19.61 2.95 -12.76
N PRO A 142 20.94 2.86 -12.68
CA PRO A 142 21.64 2.83 -11.38
C PRO A 142 21.48 4.13 -10.57
N ALA A 143 20.92 5.18 -11.19
CA ALA A 143 20.72 6.48 -10.55
C ALA A 143 19.45 6.62 -9.71
N LEU A 144 18.53 5.65 -9.73
CA LEU A 144 17.32 5.70 -8.91
C LEU A 144 17.64 5.34 -7.46
N ARG A 145 17.93 6.35 -6.65
CA ARG A 145 18.18 6.16 -5.24
C ARG A 145 16.86 5.88 -4.51
N PRO A 146 16.81 4.85 -3.64
CA PRO A 146 15.66 4.63 -2.80
C PRO A 146 15.38 5.83 -1.90
N VAL A 147 14.10 6.13 -1.70
CA VAL A 147 13.67 7.13 -0.70
C VAL A 147 13.45 6.40 0.62
N VAL A 148 14.07 6.91 1.69
CA VAL A 148 13.96 6.33 3.02
C VAL A 148 13.42 7.37 4.00
N ARG A 149 12.48 6.94 4.85
CA ARG A 149 12.00 7.73 5.99
C ARG A 149 12.03 6.87 7.26
N TRP A 150 12.63 7.42 8.30
CA TRP A 150 12.70 6.78 9.59
C TRP A 150 11.46 7.09 10.43
N LEU A 151 11.01 6.09 11.18
CA LEU A 151 9.99 6.27 12.20
C LEU A 151 10.60 7.16 13.30
N GLN A 152 9.90 8.21 13.66
CA GLN A 152 10.27 8.98 14.82
C GLN A 152 9.69 8.27 16.05
N PRO A 153 10.49 8.01 17.09
CA PRO A 153 9.95 7.51 18.34
C PRO A 153 8.89 8.52 18.83
N ALA A 154 7.78 7.99 19.32
CA ALA A 154 6.78 8.84 19.96
C ALA A 154 7.48 9.69 21.03
N PRO A 155 7.20 11.00 21.14
CA PRO A 155 7.78 11.82 22.19
C PRO A 155 7.43 11.14 23.52
N ALA A 156 8.46 10.85 24.32
CA ALA A 156 8.27 10.32 25.65
C ALA A 156 7.42 11.37 26.40
N ASN A 157 6.16 11.02 26.64
CA ASN A 157 5.31 11.82 27.51
C ASN A 157 5.96 11.82 28.89
N GLY A 158 6.63 12.90 29.18
CA GLY A 158 7.17 13.17 30.51
C GLY A 158 6.07 13.53 31.51
#